data_59691917f0d05490eea6cb0db83b0ee5
#
_entry.id   59691917f0d05490eea6cb0db83b0ee5
#
_cell.length_a   1.000
_cell.length_b   1.000
_cell.length_c   1.000
_cell.angle_alpha   90.00
_cell.angle_beta   90.00
_cell.angle_gamma   90.00
#
_symmetry.space_group_name_H-M   'P 1'
#
loop_
_entity.id
_entity.type
_entity.pdbx_description
1 polymer ?
#
loop_
_entity_poly.entity_id
_entity_poly.type
_entity_poly.pdbx_seq_one_letter_code
_entity_poly.pdbx_strand_id
1 'polypeptide(L)'
;KKLGKDAYAMTITLLLNSEGKKMGKTASGAVWLDPEKTSPYEFYQYWRNVADADVLKCIRMLTFLPLEEIDKMDEWEGSQLNTAKEILAYELTKLVHGEEEAEKAQAAARAIFAGGGSHADMPSTELSADDFTDGEIGILAMMVKGGLAASNGEARRLVQQGGVSVNDEKVTDPKFALEKSAFENEVILKKGKKVFHKFVINS
;
A
#
# COMPACT_ATOMS: atom_id res chain seq x y z
N LYS A 1 -30.58 -29.82 27.78
CA LYS A 1 -31.53 -30.77 28.40
C LYS A 1 -30.98 -32.19 28.50
N LYS A 2 -30.26 -32.74 27.47
CA LYS A 2 -29.75 -34.14 27.49
C LYS A 2 -28.70 -34.43 28.58
N LEU A 3 -27.90 -33.44 28.96
CA LEU A 3 -26.77 -33.62 29.88
C LEU A 3 -27.01 -33.04 31.27
N GLY A 4 -28.13 -32.31 31.49
CA GLY A 4 -28.45 -31.68 32.78
C GLY A 4 -27.40 -30.61 33.20
N LYS A 5 -26.59 -30.08 32.23
CA LYS A 5 -25.59 -29.09 32.52
C LYS A 5 -26.05 -27.70 32.02
N ASP A 6 -25.63 -26.67 32.74
CA ASP A 6 -25.78 -25.30 32.28
C ASP A 6 -24.97 -25.01 31.03
N ALA A 7 -25.51 -24.27 30.10
CA ALA A 7 -24.87 -23.84 28.88
C ALA A 7 -25.03 -22.33 28.72
N TYR A 8 -23.94 -21.69 28.36
CA TYR A 8 -23.88 -20.26 28.12
C TYR A 8 -23.55 -20.01 26.66
N ALA A 9 -24.17 -19.00 26.06
CA ALA A 9 -23.91 -18.59 24.69
C ALA A 9 -23.53 -17.13 24.63
N MET A 10 -22.51 -16.81 23.86
CA MET A 10 -22.09 -15.46 23.55
C MET A 10 -22.07 -15.28 22.04
N THR A 11 -22.55 -14.16 21.55
CA THR A 11 -22.50 -13.80 20.14
C THR A 11 -21.85 -12.43 19.98
N ILE A 12 -21.07 -12.30 18.93
CA ILE A 12 -20.45 -11.04 18.54
C ILE A 12 -21.16 -10.51 17.29
N THR A 13 -21.41 -9.21 17.23
CA THR A 13 -22.02 -8.57 16.08
C THR A 13 -21.16 -8.75 14.85
N LEU A 14 -21.81 -8.86 13.68
CA LEU A 14 -21.12 -9.00 12.41
C LEU A 14 -20.27 -7.76 12.12
N LEU A 15 -19.02 -7.96 11.73
CA LEU A 15 -18.13 -6.87 11.32
C LEU A 15 -18.56 -6.37 9.93
N LEU A 16 -19.17 -5.19 9.92
CA LEU A 16 -19.57 -4.49 8.71
C LEU A 16 -18.73 -3.22 8.55
N ASN A 17 -18.46 -2.83 7.30
CA ASN A 17 -17.91 -1.50 7.02
C ASN A 17 -18.99 -0.42 7.15
N SER A 18 -18.61 0.85 7.01
CA SER A 18 -19.48 2.03 7.06
C SER A 18 -20.61 2.01 6.01
N GLU A 19 -20.44 1.25 4.93
CA GLU A 19 -21.47 1.04 3.89
C GLU A 19 -22.43 -0.12 4.22
N GLY A 20 -22.29 -0.78 5.38
CA GLY A 20 -23.10 -1.94 5.76
C GLY A 20 -22.70 -3.26 5.08
N LYS A 21 -21.55 -3.32 4.41
CA LYS A 21 -21.04 -4.53 3.76
C LYS A 21 -20.15 -5.32 4.71
N LYS A 22 -20.18 -6.65 4.61
CA LYS A 22 -19.30 -7.55 5.40
C LYS A 22 -17.84 -7.28 5.07
N MET A 23 -17.04 -7.08 6.11
CA MET A 23 -15.58 -6.95 5.96
C MET A 23 -14.90 -8.32 5.74
N GLY A 24 -13.66 -8.29 5.23
CA GLY A 24 -12.89 -9.50 4.90
C GLY A 24 -13.18 -10.10 3.53
N LYS A 25 -14.16 -9.55 2.78
CA LYS A 25 -14.40 -9.89 1.37
C LYS A 25 -14.20 -8.64 0.52
N THR A 26 -13.27 -8.72 -0.43
CA THR A 26 -12.99 -7.66 -1.40
C THR A 26 -13.56 -8.02 -2.77
N ALA A 27 -13.59 -7.08 -3.71
CA ALA A 27 -13.95 -7.35 -5.10
C ALA A 27 -13.00 -8.34 -5.78
N SER A 28 -11.75 -8.44 -5.27
CA SER A 28 -10.71 -9.35 -5.75
C SER A 28 -10.64 -10.68 -4.98
N GLY A 29 -11.51 -10.90 -3.98
CA GLY A 29 -11.54 -12.13 -3.17
C GLY A 29 -11.63 -11.91 -1.67
N ALA A 30 -11.28 -12.92 -0.88
CA ALA A 30 -11.24 -12.86 0.57
C ALA A 30 -9.83 -12.54 1.06
N VAL A 31 -9.73 -11.83 2.19
CA VAL A 31 -8.48 -11.69 2.95
C VAL A 31 -8.38 -12.88 3.90
N TRP A 32 -7.36 -13.69 3.71
CA TRP A 32 -7.16 -14.93 4.44
C TRP A 32 -6.19 -14.73 5.61
N LEU A 33 -6.37 -15.49 6.69
CA LEU A 33 -5.41 -15.57 7.79
C LEU A 33 -4.22 -16.49 7.46
N ASP A 34 -4.39 -17.33 6.44
CA ASP A 34 -3.38 -18.24 5.93
C ASP A 34 -2.34 -17.46 5.10
N PRO A 35 -1.06 -17.41 5.50
CA PRO A 35 -0.02 -16.64 4.83
C PRO A 35 0.31 -17.14 3.41
N GLU A 36 -0.06 -18.39 3.07
CA GLU A 36 0.09 -18.89 1.70
C GLU A 36 -0.96 -18.34 0.74
N LYS A 37 -2.09 -17.82 1.26
CA LYS A 37 -3.19 -17.26 0.46
C LYS A 37 -3.24 -15.75 0.47
N THR A 38 -2.86 -15.13 1.58
CA THR A 38 -2.70 -13.70 1.76
C THR A 38 -1.43 -13.49 2.56
N SER A 39 -0.39 -12.96 1.94
CA SER A 39 0.87 -12.72 2.62
C SER A 39 0.71 -11.77 3.81
N PRO A 40 1.58 -11.82 4.83
CA PRO A 40 1.55 -10.90 5.96
C PRO A 40 1.55 -9.43 5.53
N TYR A 41 2.28 -9.11 4.46
CA TYR A 41 2.32 -7.77 3.89
C TYR A 41 0.97 -7.35 3.27
N GLU A 42 0.34 -8.21 2.46
CA GLU A 42 -0.98 -7.95 1.89
C GLU A 42 -2.06 -7.85 2.97
N PHE A 43 -1.96 -8.68 4.01
CA PHE A 43 -2.83 -8.63 5.19
C PHE A 43 -2.68 -7.29 5.92
N TYR A 44 -1.44 -6.84 6.16
CA TYR A 44 -1.14 -5.53 6.72
C TYR A 44 -1.71 -4.39 5.86
N GLN A 45 -1.50 -4.44 4.55
CA GLN A 45 -2.00 -3.43 3.62
C GLN A 45 -3.53 -3.35 3.58
N TYR A 46 -4.21 -4.49 3.69
CA TYR A 46 -5.67 -4.50 3.76
C TYR A 46 -6.17 -3.66 4.95
N TRP A 47 -5.63 -3.89 6.14
CA TRP A 47 -6.02 -3.16 7.34
C TRP A 47 -5.54 -1.71 7.33
N ARG A 48 -4.39 -1.44 6.74
CA ARG A 48 -3.86 -0.08 6.54
C ARG A 48 -4.72 0.77 5.61
N ASN A 49 -5.52 0.14 4.74
CA ASN A 49 -6.37 0.78 3.74
C ASN A 49 -7.86 0.82 4.10
N VAL A 50 -8.26 0.49 5.34
CA VAL A 50 -9.66 0.64 5.78
C VAL A 50 -10.10 2.10 5.71
N ALA A 51 -11.41 2.32 5.56
CA ALA A 51 -11.97 3.67 5.56
C ALA A 51 -11.77 4.36 6.92
N ASP A 52 -11.62 5.69 6.91
CA ASP A 52 -11.47 6.49 8.14
C ASP A 52 -12.63 6.25 9.11
N ALA A 53 -13.85 6.14 8.60
CA ALA A 53 -15.05 5.88 9.39
C ALA A 53 -15.08 4.49 10.06
N ASP A 54 -14.23 3.55 9.62
CA ASP A 54 -14.23 2.17 10.11
C ASP A 54 -13.06 1.86 11.06
N VAL A 55 -11.99 2.66 11.04
CA VAL A 55 -10.73 2.31 11.70
C VAL A 55 -10.87 2.13 13.21
N LEU A 56 -11.49 3.07 13.92
CA LEU A 56 -11.63 3.01 15.38
C LEU A 56 -12.57 1.88 15.83
N LYS A 57 -13.63 1.64 15.06
CA LYS A 57 -14.50 0.48 15.27
C LYS A 57 -13.74 -0.84 15.13
N CYS A 58 -12.88 -0.95 14.09
CA CYS A 58 -12.05 -2.14 13.90
C CYS A 58 -11.04 -2.31 15.03
N ILE A 59 -10.39 -1.23 15.50
CA ILE A 59 -9.47 -1.27 16.63
C ILE A 59 -10.19 -1.82 17.87
N ARG A 60 -11.35 -1.27 18.22
CA ARG A 60 -12.15 -1.72 19.39
C ARG A 60 -12.59 -3.17 19.31
N MET A 61 -12.94 -3.64 18.13
CA MET A 61 -13.50 -5.00 17.96
C MET A 61 -12.45 -6.08 17.79
N LEU A 62 -11.29 -5.76 17.26
CA LEU A 62 -10.34 -6.76 16.75
C LEU A 62 -8.97 -6.73 17.43
N THR A 63 -8.64 -5.71 18.20
CA THR A 63 -7.37 -5.61 18.92
C THR A 63 -7.54 -5.85 20.41
N PHE A 64 -6.43 -6.08 21.10
CA PHE A 64 -6.36 -6.18 22.56
C PHE A 64 -5.76 -4.94 23.21
N LEU A 65 -5.77 -3.81 22.51
CA LEU A 65 -5.31 -2.54 23.05
C LEU A 65 -6.22 -2.11 24.22
N PRO A 66 -5.66 -1.48 25.27
CA PRO A 66 -6.44 -0.92 26.37
C PRO A 66 -7.50 0.07 25.87
N LEU A 67 -8.72 -0.04 26.37
CA LEU A 67 -9.82 0.86 25.96
C LEU A 67 -9.48 2.32 26.19
N GLU A 68 -8.77 2.63 27.27
CA GLU A 68 -8.30 3.98 27.59
C GLU A 68 -7.37 4.60 26.52
N GLU A 69 -6.60 3.75 25.83
CA GLU A 69 -5.77 4.19 24.69
C GLU A 69 -6.61 4.42 23.45
N ILE A 70 -7.59 3.53 23.20
CA ILE A 70 -8.50 3.66 22.06
C ILE A 70 -9.40 4.88 22.23
N ASP A 71 -9.89 5.16 23.43
CA ASP A 71 -10.74 6.31 23.72
C ASP A 71 -10.04 7.65 23.45
N LYS A 72 -8.72 7.73 23.64
CA LYS A 72 -7.92 8.89 23.25
C LYS A 72 -7.89 9.11 21.72
N MET A 73 -8.11 8.04 20.94
CA MET A 73 -8.14 8.12 19.49
C MET A 73 -9.48 8.59 18.95
N ASP A 74 -10.54 8.67 19.77
CA ASP A 74 -11.86 9.13 19.31
C ASP A 74 -11.87 10.59 18.86
N GLU A 75 -10.93 11.38 19.36
CA GLU A 75 -10.76 12.78 18.97
C GLU A 75 -9.83 12.95 17.75
N TRP A 76 -9.31 11.84 17.19
CA TRP A 76 -8.38 11.91 16.08
C TRP A 76 -9.08 12.17 14.77
N GLU A 77 -8.57 13.14 14.01
CA GLU A 77 -9.08 13.54 12.70
C GLU A 77 -7.96 13.65 11.67
N GLY A 78 -8.33 13.64 10.40
CA GLY A 78 -7.42 13.89 9.29
C GLY A 78 -6.20 12.96 9.28
N SER A 79 -5.00 13.52 9.38
CA SER A 79 -3.75 12.75 9.32
C SER A 79 -3.56 11.79 10.50
N GLN A 80 -4.15 12.06 11.66
CA GLN A 80 -4.07 11.20 12.85
C GLN A 80 -4.79 9.85 12.62
N LEU A 81 -5.85 9.82 11.81
CA LEU A 81 -6.49 8.56 11.41
C LEU A 81 -5.57 7.65 10.61
N ASN A 82 -4.58 8.19 9.90
CA ASN A 82 -3.54 7.38 9.26
C ASN A 82 -2.67 6.65 10.29
N THR A 83 -2.38 7.29 11.41
CA THR A 83 -1.69 6.64 12.54
C THR A 83 -2.55 5.54 13.16
N ALA A 84 -3.85 5.77 13.34
CA ALA A 84 -4.78 4.74 13.83
C ALA A 84 -4.86 3.54 12.90
N LYS A 85 -4.87 3.75 11.58
CA LYS A 85 -4.81 2.66 10.58
C LYS A 85 -3.51 1.88 10.63
N GLU A 86 -2.40 2.56 10.90
CA GLU A 86 -1.09 1.91 11.07
C GLU A 86 -1.06 1.04 12.31
N ILE A 87 -1.60 1.54 13.43
CA ILE A 87 -1.74 0.78 14.68
C ILE A 87 -2.63 -0.45 14.44
N LEU A 88 -3.81 -0.27 13.82
CA LEU A 88 -4.71 -1.38 13.49
C LEU A 88 -4.02 -2.46 12.66
N ALA A 89 -3.34 -2.07 11.58
CA ALA A 89 -2.67 -3.00 10.69
C ALA A 89 -1.54 -3.75 11.41
N TYR A 90 -0.75 -3.05 12.22
CA TYR A 90 0.33 -3.66 13.01
C TYR A 90 -0.22 -4.67 14.01
N GLU A 91 -1.17 -4.27 14.86
CA GLU A 91 -1.74 -5.12 15.90
C GLU A 91 -2.38 -6.39 15.34
N LEU A 92 -3.13 -6.27 14.24
CA LEU A 92 -3.76 -7.44 13.61
C LEU A 92 -2.75 -8.35 12.92
N THR A 93 -1.74 -7.79 12.27
CA THR A 93 -0.69 -8.59 11.64
C THR A 93 0.15 -9.31 12.71
N LYS A 94 0.48 -8.62 13.81
CA LYS A 94 1.16 -9.22 14.97
C LYS A 94 0.35 -10.35 15.57
N LEU A 95 -0.96 -10.17 15.73
CA LEU A 95 -1.86 -11.19 16.30
C LEU A 95 -1.93 -12.45 15.43
N VAL A 96 -1.94 -12.30 14.10
CA VAL A 96 -2.17 -13.42 13.16
C VAL A 96 -0.87 -14.04 12.68
N HIS A 97 0.15 -13.26 12.39
CA HIS A 97 1.38 -13.70 11.73
C HIS A 97 2.64 -13.56 12.61
N GLY A 98 2.49 -12.99 13.81
CA GLY A 98 3.61 -12.75 14.73
C GLY A 98 4.24 -11.37 14.56
N GLU A 99 5.03 -11.00 15.58
CA GLU A 99 5.61 -9.66 15.70
C GLU A 99 6.62 -9.37 14.59
N GLU A 100 7.49 -10.33 14.30
CA GLU A 100 8.52 -10.19 13.26
C GLU A 100 7.92 -9.87 11.88
N GLU A 101 6.84 -10.56 11.49
CA GLU A 101 6.16 -10.32 10.22
C GLU A 101 5.40 -8.98 10.22
N ALA A 102 4.86 -8.56 11.37
CA ALA A 102 4.23 -7.25 11.51
C ALA A 102 5.25 -6.11 11.36
N GLU A 103 6.43 -6.24 11.98
CA GLU A 103 7.52 -5.27 11.86
C GLU A 103 8.03 -5.18 10.41
N LYS A 104 8.24 -6.32 9.73
CA LYS A 104 8.63 -6.36 8.32
C LYS A 104 7.60 -5.68 7.43
N ALA A 105 6.32 -6.02 7.61
CA ALA A 105 5.23 -5.44 6.83
C ALA A 105 5.09 -3.93 7.07
N GLN A 106 5.22 -3.48 8.33
CA GLN A 106 5.18 -2.06 8.67
C GLN A 106 6.37 -1.31 8.08
N ALA A 107 7.59 -1.86 8.21
CA ALA A 107 8.80 -1.28 7.64
C ALA A 107 8.68 -1.15 6.11
N ALA A 108 8.25 -2.20 5.43
CA ALA A 108 8.03 -2.17 3.98
C ALA A 108 6.97 -1.14 3.58
N ALA A 109 5.86 -1.04 4.33
CA ALA A 109 4.82 -0.05 4.06
C ALA A 109 5.32 1.38 4.27
N ARG A 110 6.03 1.65 5.39
CA ARG A 110 6.61 2.98 5.66
C ARG A 110 7.65 3.37 4.63
N ALA A 111 8.45 2.41 4.20
CA ALA A 111 9.46 2.59 3.18
C ALA A 111 8.89 3.12 1.87
N ILE A 112 7.75 2.57 1.43
CA ILE A 112 7.03 3.03 0.23
C ILE A 112 6.48 4.44 0.42
N PHE A 113 6.06 4.82 1.65
CA PHE A 113 5.47 6.14 1.92
C PHE A 113 6.51 7.22 2.22
N ALA A 114 7.68 6.86 2.71
CA ALA A 114 8.74 7.82 3.09
C ALA A 114 9.67 8.20 1.93
N GLY A 115 9.45 7.69 0.72
CA GLY A 115 10.33 7.96 -0.44
C GLY A 115 11.77 7.44 -0.27
N GLY A 116 12.03 6.58 0.72
CA GLY A 116 13.40 6.15 1.09
C GLY A 116 13.51 4.69 1.52
N GLY A 117 12.50 3.85 1.26
CA GLY A 117 12.54 2.46 1.67
C GLY A 117 13.16 1.50 0.68
N SER A 118 13.66 0.40 1.19
CA SER A 118 14.19 -0.72 0.41
C SER A 118 13.26 -1.06 -0.77
N HIS A 119 13.70 -0.70 -1.97
CA HIS A 119 12.99 -0.94 -3.23
C HIS A 119 13.11 -2.40 -3.72
N ALA A 120 13.43 -3.34 -2.82
CA ALA A 120 13.72 -4.73 -3.18
C ALA A 120 12.52 -5.45 -3.80
N ASP A 121 11.31 -5.12 -3.38
CA ASP A 121 10.07 -5.76 -3.87
C ASP A 121 9.25 -4.87 -4.83
N MET A 122 9.79 -3.72 -5.23
CA MET A 122 9.12 -2.84 -6.19
C MET A 122 9.28 -3.41 -7.61
N PRO A 123 8.19 -3.46 -8.41
CA PRO A 123 8.31 -3.81 -9.83
C PRO A 123 9.40 -2.96 -10.47
N SER A 124 10.36 -3.60 -11.10
CA SER A 124 11.52 -2.92 -11.71
C SER A 124 11.65 -3.25 -13.18
N THR A 125 12.14 -2.28 -13.93
CA THR A 125 12.52 -2.46 -15.35
C THR A 125 13.98 -2.08 -15.53
N GLU A 126 14.73 -2.99 -16.12
CA GLU A 126 16.10 -2.74 -16.55
C GLU A 126 16.09 -1.98 -17.89
N LEU A 127 16.84 -0.89 -17.90
CA LEU A 127 17.08 -0.10 -19.11
C LEU A 127 18.43 -0.50 -19.73
N SER A 128 18.42 -0.66 -21.03
CA SER A 128 19.62 -0.90 -21.83
C SER A 128 20.12 0.39 -22.50
N ALA A 129 21.31 0.38 -23.04
CA ALA A 129 21.85 1.53 -23.78
C ALA A 129 20.95 1.94 -24.96
N ASP A 130 20.25 1.00 -25.58
CA ASP A 130 19.35 1.22 -26.73
C ASP A 130 18.08 1.98 -26.35
N ASP A 131 17.76 2.08 -25.05
CA ASP A 131 16.60 2.82 -24.56
C ASP A 131 16.84 4.34 -24.49
N PHE A 132 18.12 4.74 -24.65
CA PHE A 132 18.52 6.14 -24.59
C PHE A 132 18.77 6.67 -26.01
N THR A 133 18.20 7.83 -26.30
CA THR A 133 18.46 8.59 -27.53
C THR A 133 19.21 9.85 -27.14
N ASP A 134 20.37 10.08 -27.74
CA ASP A 134 21.27 11.19 -27.40
C ASP A 134 21.66 11.28 -25.91
N GLY A 135 21.68 10.12 -25.23
CA GLY A 135 22.02 10.01 -23.80
C GLY A 135 20.84 10.25 -22.84
N GLU A 136 19.64 10.43 -23.35
CA GLU A 136 18.44 10.69 -22.58
C GLU A 136 17.33 9.65 -22.87
N ILE A 137 16.47 9.44 -21.88
CA ILE A 137 15.23 8.67 -22.03
C ILE A 137 14.01 9.51 -21.65
N GLY A 138 13.03 9.60 -22.54
CA GLY A 138 11.81 10.37 -22.30
C GLY A 138 10.85 9.66 -21.36
N ILE A 139 10.14 10.45 -20.54
CA ILE A 139 9.17 9.96 -19.55
C ILE A 139 8.10 9.06 -20.16
N LEU A 140 7.63 9.35 -21.38
CA LEU A 140 6.62 8.53 -22.06
C LEU A 140 7.14 7.13 -22.39
N ALA A 141 8.38 7.03 -22.88
CA ALA A 141 9.03 5.76 -23.19
C ALA A 141 9.22 4.92 -21.90
N MET A 142 9.66 5.55 -20.81
CA MET A 142 9.78 4.89 -19.51
C MET A 142 8.43 4.33 -19.05
N MET A 143 7.36 5.13 -19.11
CA MET A 143 6.02 4.69 -18.67
C MET A 143 5.50 3.50 -19.47
N VAL A 144 5.73 3.46 -20.76
CA VAL A 144 5.33 2.34 -21.61
C VAL A 144 6.18 1.11 -21.34
N LYS A 145 7.50 1.27 -21.25
CA LYS A 145 8.42 0.16 -20.98
C LYS A 145 8.22 -0.46 -19.61
N GLY A 146 7.95 0.37 -18.59
CA GLY A 146 7.63 -0.10 -17.23
C GLY A 146 6.19 -0.61 -17.06
N GLY A 147 5.38 -0.71 -18.14
CA GLY A 147 4.01 -1.18 -18.05
C GLY A 147 3.05 -0.24 -17.32
N LEU A 148 3.48 0.99 -17.04
CA LEU A 148 2.67 2.00 -16.35
C LEU A 148 1.62 2.64 -17.28
N ALA A 149 1.83 2.57 -18.58
CA ALA A 149 0.88 2.97 -19.61
C ALA A 149 0.91 1.99 -20.78
N ALA A 150 -0.25 1.72 -21.37
CA ALA A 150 -0.36 0.82 -22.52
C ALA A 150 0.16 1.45 -23.83
N SER A 151 0.30 2.77 -23.86
CA SER A 151 0.77 3.52 -25.05
C SER A 151 1.33 4.90 -24.69
N ASN A 152 2.11 5.48 -25.60
CA ASN A 152 2.60 6.85 -25.47
C ASN A 152 1.45 7.88 -25.39
N GLY A 153 0.30 7.61 -26.01
CA GLY A 153 -0.88 8.47 -25.93
C GLY A 153 -1.50 8.47 -24.54
N GLU A 154 -1.55 7.31 -23.88
CA GLU A 154 -2.01 7.21 -22.49
C GLU A 154 -1.01 7.86 -21.55
N ALA A 155 0.29 7.55 -21.69
CA ALA A 155 1.35 8.15 -20.90
C ALA A 155 1.30 9.68 -20.95
N ARG A 156 1.14 10.26 -22.14
CA ARG A 156 1.03 11.70 -22.34
C ARG A 156 -0.15 12.31 -21.56
N ARG A 157 -1.31 11.69 -21.61
CA ARG A 157 -2.49 12.15 -20.86
C ARG A 157 -2.24 12.11 -19.36
N LEU A 158 -1.66 11.03 -18.85
CA LEU A 158 -1.35 10.87 -17.42
C LEU A 158 -0.35 11.94 -16.95
N VAL A 159 0.69 12.22 -17.72
CA VAL A 159 1.68 13.27 -17.41
C VAL A 159 1.01 14.64 -17.41
N GLN A 160 0.25 15.00 -18.45
CA GLN A 160 -0.43 16.29 -18.55
C GLN A 160 -1.46 16.51 -17.44
N GLN A 161 -2.11 15.46 -16.97
CA GLN A 161 -3.03 15.53 -15.83
C GLN A 161 -2.30 15.62 -14.47
N GLY A 162 -0.97 15.59 -14.48
CA GLY A 162 -0.15 15.63 -13.27
C GLY A 162 -0.27 14.39 -12.40
N GLY A 163 -0.61 13.25 -13.00
CA GLY A 163 -0.71 11.96 -12.35
C GLY A 163 0.62 11.20 -12.29
N VAL A 164 1.75 11.83 -12.63
CA VAL A 164 3.07 11.18 -12.69
C VAL A 164 4.08 12.01 -11.89
N SER A 165 4.93 11.30 -11.13
CA SER A 165 6.09 11.89 -10.46
C SER A 165 7.32 11.03 -10.70
N VAL A 166 8.50 11.63 -10.74
CA VAL A 166 9.80 10.98 -10.80
C VAL A 166 10.57 11.39 -9.56
N ASN A 167 11.03 10.45 -8.75
CA ASN A 167 11.72 10.68 -7.48
C ASN A 167 10.98 11.72 -6.61
N ASP A 168 9.64 11.53 -6.47
CA ASP A 168 8.70 12.41 -5.77
C ASP A 168 8.49 13.81 -6.39
N GLU A 169 9.22 14.19 -7.41
CA GLU A 169 8.98 15.44 -8.15
C GLU A 169 7.90 15.22 -9.21
N LYS A 170 6.89 16.09 -9.18
CA LYS A 170 5.75 16.02 -10.10
C LYS A 170 6.15 16.40 -11.51
N VAL A 171 5.90 15.52 -12.47
CA VAL A 171 6.15 15.76 -13.89
C VAL A 171 4.85 16.05 -14.62
N THR A 172 4.79 17.21 -15.29
CA THR A 172 3.62 17.65 -16.08
C THR A 172 3.94 17.88 -17.55
N ASP A 173 5.23 17.95 -17.90
CA ASP A 173 5.67 18.10 -19.29
C ASP A 173 5.87 16.71 -19.93
N PRO A 174 5.13 16.36 -20.99
CA PRO A 174 5.33 15.10 -21.71
C PRO A 174 6.68 14.99 -22.44
N LYS A 175 7.43 16.10 -22.57
CA LYS A 175 8.78 16.12 -23.16
C LYS A 175 9.87 15.91 -22.11
N PHE A 176 9.51 15.77 -20.84
CA PHE A 176 10.46 15.52 -19.78
C PHE A 176 11.30 14.29 -20.10
N ALA A 177 12.60 14.40 -19.99
CA ALA A 177 13.57 13.34 -20.21
C ALA A 177 14.57 13.30 -19.06
N LEU A 178 15.16 12.15 -18.84
CA LEU A 178 16.21 11.91 -17.85
C LEU A 178 17.49 11.52 -18.57
N GLU A 179 18.58 12.14 -18.17
CA GLU A 179 19.91 11.74 -18.61
C GLU A 179 20.30 10.39 -18.02
N LYS A 180 21.17 9.66 -18.73
CA LYS A 180 21.69 8.36 -18.27
C LYS A 180 22.35 8.47 -16.88
N SER A 181 23.00 9.58 -16.57
CA SER A 181 23.59 9.89 -15.26
C SER A 181 22.60 9.87 -14.09
N ALA A 182 21.32 10.19 -14.33
CA ALA A 182 20.28 10.16 -13.29
C ALA A 182 20.06 8.73 -12.74
N PHE A 183 20.42 7.71 -13.49
CA PHE A 183 20.26 6.30 -13.14
C PHE A 183 21.48 5.70 -12.42
N GLU A 184 22.51 6.47 -12.09
CA GLU A 184 23.56 6.07 -11.15
C GLU A 184 22.97 5.78 -9.76
N ASN A 185 21.87 6.44 -9.47
CA ASN A 185 20.95 6.10 -8.36
C ASN A 185 19.68 5.52 -8.94
N GLU A 186 18.89 4.83 -8.10
CA GLU A 186 17.60 4.30 -8.50
C GLU A 186 16.64 5.43 -8.91
N VAL A 187 15.97 5.28 -10.06
CA VAL A 187 14.93 6.20 -10.51
C VAL A 187 13.57 5.56 -10.25
N ILE A 188 12.75 6.22 -9.46
CA ILE A 188 11.42 5.76 -9.12
C ILE A 188 10.38 6.62 -9.81
N LEU A 189 9.52 5.96 -10.57
CA LEU A 189 8.38 6.57 -11.23
C LEU A 189 7.10 6.19 -10.51
N LYS A 190 6.28 7.21 -10.18
CA LYS A 190 5.01 7.03 -9.50
C LYS A 190 3.86 7.42 -10.41
N LYS A 191 2.87 6.53 -10.56
CA LYS A 191 1.61 6.79 -11.27
C LYS A 191 0.47 6.89 -10.27
N GLY A 192 -0.15 8.05 -10.18
CA GLY A 192 -1.21 8.32 -9.20
C GLY A 192 -0.71 8.22 -7.76
N LYS A 193 -1.56 7.73 -6.86
CA LYS A 193 -1.25 7.66 -5.42
C LYS A 193 -0.63 6.34 -4.96
N LYS A 194 -0.72 5.27 -5.76
CA LYS A 194 -0.49 3.89 -5.28
C LYS A 194 0.44 3.04 -6.16
N VAL A 195 0.76 3.45 -7.37
CA VAL A 195 1.58 2.65 -8.29
C VAL A 195 2.97 3.23 -8.37
N PHE A 196 3.95 2.43 -8.01
CA PHE A 196 5.37 2.77 -8.05
C PHE A 196 6.11 1.78 -8.94
N HIS A 197 7.12 2.23 -9.65
CA HIS A 197 7.94 1.41 -10.52
C HIS A 197 9.38 1.92 -10.52
N LYS A 198 10.31 1.00 -10.37
CA LYS A 198 11.74 1.31 -10.33
C LYS A 198 12.39 1.11 -11.71
N PHE A 199 13.29 1.99 -12.07
CA PHE A 199 14.13 1.85 -13.24
C PHE A 199 15.60 1.80 -12.84
N VAL A 200 16.33 0.84 -13.39
CA VAL A 200 17.75 0.64 -13.18
C VAL A 200 18.45 0.45 -14.54
N ILE A 201 19.72 0.82 -14.62
CA ILE A 201 20.54 0.52 -15.79
C ILE A 201 21.41 -0.70 -15.48
N ASN A 202 21.41 -1.67 -16.36
CA ASN A 202 22.38 -2.75 -16.31
C ASN A 202 23.74 -2.22 -16.80
N SER A 203 24.74 -2.32 -15.93
CA SER A 203 26.12 -1.90 -16.21
C SER A 203 26.79 -2.85 -17.19
#